data_cbaa8d9a40ace26da949b2b2011765dc
#
_entry.id   cbaa8d9a40ace26da949b2b2011765dc
#
_cell.length_a   1.000
_cell.length_b   1.000
_cell.length_c   1.000
_cell.angle_alpha   90.00
_cell.angle_beta   90.00
_cell.angle_gamma   90.00
#
_symmetry.space_group_name_H-M   'P 1'
#
loop_
_entity.id
_entity.type
_entity.pdbx_description
1 polymer ?
#
loop_
_entity_poly.entity_id
_entity_poly.type
_entity_poly.pdbx_seq_one_letter_code
_entity_poly.pdbx_strand_id
1 'polypeptide(L)'
;LLHAVDDSTKNERMKADLITNVSHDIKTPLTSIINYVNLIKLEKIDNERVQGYIKILDEKSQRLKQLTSDLVEASKISSGNVKLDMQVIDLVELVYQTSGEFNEKFEQKELTIVTKLPKTAVLIRADGRQLYRVIENLYNNVAKYALEKTRVYVDIAYAEEKVIFSIKNVSERSLARENSNAGDLTERFIRGDSSRTTEGSGLGLSIAKSLTVLMGGTFDITVDGDLFKAAITFPQYADENSKAIEQTDAADETEYEIEALEPGEKTDEE
;
A
#
# COMPACT_ATOMS: atom_id res chain seq x y z
N LEU A 1 -9.08 0.06 38.34
CA LEU A 1 -9.06 -0.38 36.93
C LEU A 1 -9.59 0.71 35.98
N LEU A 2 -10.75 1.33 36.22
CA LEU A 2 -11.32 2.38 35.36
C LEU A 2 -10.42 3.62 35.26
N HIS A 3 -9.84 4.12 36.35
CA HIS A 3 -8.89 5.25 36.32
C HIS A 3 -7.59 4.97 35.56
N ALA A 4 -7.05 3.74 35.62
CA ALA A 4 -5.83 3.38 34.91
C ALA A 4 -6.05 3.28 33.38
N VAL A 5 -7.24 2.92 32.94
CA VAL A 5 -7.61 2.90 31.51
C VAL A 5 -7.82 4.32 30.98
N ASP A 6 -8.43 5.21 31.79
CA ASP A 6 -8.66 6.61 31.43
C ASP A 6 -7.33 7.40 31.32
N ASP A 7 -6.40 7.18 32.24
CA ASP A 7 -5.07 7.78 32.21
C ASP A 7 -4.23 7.27 31.02
N SER A 8 -4.35 5.99 30.64
CA SER A 8 -3.65 5.42 29.50
C SER A 8 -4.16 6.01 28.19
N THR A 9 -5.48 6.10 28.00
CA THR A 9 -6.10 6.69 26.80
C THR A 9 -5.80 8.17 26.66
N LYS A 10 -5.77 8.92 27.77
CA LYS A 10 -5.40 10.33 27.79
C LYS A 10 -3.94 10.55 27.39
N ASN A 11 -3.04 9.68 27.87
CA ASN A 11 -1.62 9.74 27.54
C ASN A 11 -1.36 9.42 26.05
N GLU A 12 -2.06 8.44 25.48
CA GLU A 12 -1.98 8.13 24.04
C GLU A 12 -2.51 9.28 23.17
N ARG A 13 -3.63 9.91 23.56
CA ARG A 13 -4.13 11.10 22.86
C ARG A 13 -3.14 12.27 22.90
N MET A 14 -2.57 12.53 24.07
CA MET A 14 -1.58 13.60 24.23
C MET A 14 -0.33 13.36 23.39
N LYS A 15 0.16 12.12 23.31
CA LYS A 15 1.26 11.74 22.41
C LYS A 15 0.90 11.96 20.94
N ALA A 16 -0.32 11.60 20.53
CA ALA A 16 -0.80 11.78 19.17
C ALA A 16 -0.89 13.27 18.78
N ASP A 17 -1.41 14.10 19.67
CA ASP A 17 -1.50 15.55 19.47
C ASP A 17 -0.11 16.20 19.37
N LEU A 18 0.84 15.79 20.22
CA LEU A 18 2.23 16.23 20.14
C LEU A 18 2.87 15.83 18.80
N ILE A 19 2.71 14.58 18.36
CA ILE A 19 3.24 14.09 17.07
C ILE A 19 2.61 14.88 15.91
N THR A 20 1.32 15.17 15.98
CA THR A 20 0.62 15.93 14.94
C THR A 20 1.15 17.37 14.87
N ASN A 21 1.33 18.04 16.00
CA ASN A 21 1.83 19.42 16.06
C ASN A 21 3.29 19.50 15.58
N VAL A 22 4.17 18.62 16.10
CA VAL A 22 5.59 18.56 15.67
C VAL A 22 5.69 18.27 14.16
N SER A 23 4.84 17.40 13.64
CA SER A 23 4.85 17.07 12.21
C SER A 23 4.38 18.22 11.34
N HIS A 24 3.41 19.03 11.80
CA HIS A 24 3.03 20.25 11.13
C HIS A 24 4.21 21.24 11.06
N ASP A 25 4.93 21.39 12.16
CA ASP A 25 6.08 22.30 12.27
C ASP A 25 7.28 21.82 11.42
N ILE A 26 7.40 20.51 11.17
CA ILE A 26 8.38 19.94 10.24
C ILE A 26 7.91 20.10 8.78
N LYS A 27 6.62 19.96 8.50
CA LYS A 27 6.08 20.02 7.13
C LYS A 27 6.33 21.36 6.45
N THR A 28 6.24 22.45 7.18
CA THR A 28 6.42 23.82 6.65
C THR A 28 7.85 24.05 6.12
N PRO A 29 8.95 23.89 6.89
CA PRO A 29 10.31 24.05 6.38
C PRO A 29 10.65 23.03 5.30
N LEU A 30 10.13 21.80 5.41
CA LEU A 30 10.35 20.76 4.42
C LEU A 30 9.71 21.11 3.07
N THR A 31 8.50 21.66 3.07
CA THR A 31 7.86 22.15 1.84
C THR A 31 8.72 23.24 1.19
N SER A 32 9.29 24.15 1.99
CA SER A 32 10.22 25.16 1.47
C SER A 32 11.47 24.54 0.83
N ILE A 33 12.08 23.55 1.49
CA ILE A 33 13.24 22.83 0.94
C ILE A 33 12.90 22.19 -0.41
N ILE A 34 11.78 21.48 -0.51
CA ILE A 34 11.33 20.85 -1.75
C ILE A 34 11.11 21.90 -2.85
N ASN A 35 10.49 23.03 -2.53
CA ASN A 35 10.26 24.10 -3.50
C ASN A 35 11.58 24.69 -4.02
N TYR A 36 12.56 24.94 -3.14
CA TYR A 36 13.88 25.42 -3.56
C TYR A 36 14.64 24.39 -4.39
N VAL A 37 14.58 23.12 -4.06
CA VAL A 37 15.16 22.04 -4.88
C VAL A 37 14.53 22.03 -6.27
N ASN A 38 13.21 22.18 -6.38
CA ASN A 38 12.51 22.26 -7.67
C ASN A 38 12.93 23.50 -8.46
N LEU A 39 13.06 24.66 -7.82
CA LEU A 39 13.54 25.89 -8.48
C LEU A 39 14.98 25.70 -9.02
N ILE A 40 15.87 25.11 -8.22
CA ILE A 40 17.26 24.85 -8.66
C ILE A 40 17.29 23.87 -9.85
N LYS A 41 16.38 22.86 -9.88
CA LYS A 41 16.25 21.97 -11.04
C LYS A 41 15.88 22.71 -12.34
N LEU A 42 15.06 23.76 -12.22
CA LEU A 42 14.66 24.58 -13.38
C LEU A 42 15.78 25.44 -13.94
N GLU A 43 16.79 25.80 -13.13
CA GLU A 43 17.95 26.61 -13.55
C GLU A 43 18.87 25.92 -14.56
N LYS A 44 18.66 24.61 -14.86
CA LYS A 44 19.41 23.82 -15.85
C LYS A 44 20.92 23.98 -15.71
N ILE A 45 21.44 23.87 -14.49
CA ILE A 45 22.87 24.01 -14.18
C ILE A 45 23.64 22.96 -14.95
N ASP A 46 24.54 23.41 -15.83
CA ASP A 46 25.38 22.52 -16.65
C ASP A 46 26.62 22.07 -15.86
N ASN A 47 26.41 21.30 -14.79
CA ASN A 47 27.43 20.71 -13.96
C ASN A 47 26.93 19.37 -13.39
N GLU A 48 27.44 18.27 -13.90
CA GLU A 48 27.00 16.91 -13.51
C GLU A 48 27.08 16.65 -12.00
N ARG A 49 28.11 17.16 -11.32
CA ARG A 49 28.26 16.99 -9.87
C ARG A 49 27.16 17.72 -9.11
N VAL A 50 26.82 18.93 -9.55
CA VAL A 50 25.75 19.73 -8.94
C VAL A 50 24.40 19.06 -9.21
N GLN A 51 24.13 18.59 -10.42
CA GLN A 51 22.94 17.81 -10.74
C GLN A 51 22.81 16.56 -9.86
N GLY A 52 23.92 15.84 -9.63
CA GLY A 52 23.96 14.72 -8.70
C GLY A 52 23.57 15.09 -7.27
N TYR A 53 24.07 16.23 -6.76
CA TYR A 53 23.69 16.72 -5.43
C TYR A 53 22.20 17.12 -5.35
N ILE A 54 21.68 17.79 -6.39
CA ILE A 54 20.27 18.17 -6.46
C ILE A 54 19.37 16.94 -6.46
N LYS A 55 19.73 15.90 -7.22
CA LYS A 55 19.00 14.63 -7.24
C LYS A 55 18.94 14.00 -5.85
N ILE A 56 20.07 13.92 -5.16
CA ILE A 56 20.14 13.38 -3.79
C ILE A 56 19.28 14.22 -2.81
N LEU A 57 19.34 15.56 -2.90
CA LEU A 57 18.54 16.45 -2.06
C LEU A 57 17.05 16.25 -2.30
N ASP A 58 16.63 16.13 -3.56
CA ASP A 58 15.25 15.86 -3.92
C ASP A 58 14.77 14.53 -3.32
N GLU A 59 15.49 13.45 -3.57
CA GLU A 59 15.19 12.12 -3.04
C GLU A 59 15.07 12.13 -1.50
N LYS A 60 16.02 12.75 -0.80
CA LYS A 60 16.00 12.83 0.67
C LYS A 60 14.88 13.71 1.19
N SER A 61 14.55 14.81 0.50
CA SER A 61 13.45 15.70 0.88
C SER A 61 12.10 15.02 0.69
N GLN A 62 11.87 14.33 -0.44
CA GLN A 62 10.65 13.57 -0.68
C GLN A 62 10.50 12.42 0.32
N ARG A 63 11.60 11.72 0.65
CA ARG A 63 11.59 10.68 1.68
C ARG A 63 11.19 11.23 3.05
N LEU A 64 11.74 12.38 3.46
CA LEU A 64 11.39 13.00 4.74
C LEU A 64 9.92 13.43 4.76
N LYS A 65 9.40 13.96 3.65
CA LYS A 65 7.97 14.28 3.49
C LYS A 65 7.10 13.05 3.71
N GLN A 66 7.45 11.90 3.12
CA GLN A 66 6.72 10.66 3.30
C GLN A 66 6.77 10.16 4.74
N LEU A 67 7.97 10.16 5.37
CA LEU A 67 8.16 9.76 6.76
C LEU A 67 7.30 10.58 7.72
N THR A 68 7.28 11.89 7.56
CA THR A 68 6.45 12.78 8.41
C THR A 68 4.96 12.55 8.19
N SER A 69 4.53 12.32 6.94
CA SER A 69 3.15 12.00 6.61
C SER A 69 2.71 10.69 7.25
N ASP A 70 3.50 9.63 7.09
CA ASP A 70 3.23 8.31 7.66
C ASP A 70 3.19 8.34 9.19
N LEU A 71 4.06 9.12 9.83
CA LEU A 71 4.07 9.28 11.28
C LEU A 71 2.81 9.96 11.81
N VAL A 72 2.34 11.03 11.14
CA VAL A 72 1.09 11.71 11.49
C VAL A 72 -0.09 10.77 11.34
N GLU A 73 -0.14 10.02 10.23
CA GLU A 73 -1.21 9.08 9.94
C GLU A 73 -1.26 7.96 11.00
N ALA A 74 -0.13 7.33 11.29
CA ALA A 74 -0.02 6.32 12.34
C ALA A 74 -0.46 6.86 13.71
N SER A 75 -0.10 8.10 14.03
CA SER A 75 -0.49 8.77 15.27
C SER A 75 -2.01 9.02 15.33
N LYS A 76 -2.64 9.50 14.24
CA LYS A 76 -4.09 9.71 14.16
C LYS A 76 -4.86 8.42 14.30
N ILE A 77 -4.38 7.34 13.67
CA ILE A 77 -4.99 6.01 13.76
C ILE A 77 -4.92 5.51 15.21
N SER A 78 -3.74 5.57 15.83
CA SER A 78 -3.51 5.11 17.22
C SER A 78 -4.36 5.86 18.25
N SER A 79 -4.61 7.15 18.03
CA SER A 79 -5.43 7.99 18.92
C SER A 79 -6.93 7.83 18.72
N GLY A 80 -7.37 7.06 17.71
CA GLY A 80 -8.78 6.91 17.34
C GLY A 80 -9.40 8.17 16.71
N ASN A 81 -8.59 9.14 16.30
CA ASN A 81 -9.05 10.43 15.74
C ASN A 81 -9.33 10.37 14.21
N VAL A 82 -9.41 9.17 13.63
CA VAL A 82 -9.76 8.99 12.22
C VAL A 82 -11.29 8.89 12.10
N LYS A 83 -11.89 9.85 11.42
CA LYS A 83 -13.32 9.77 11.03
C LYS A 83 -13.39 9.04 9.70
N LEU A 84 -14.10 7.92 9.67
CA LEU A 84 -14.34 7.13 8.47
C LEU A 84 -15.62 7.60 7.77
N ASP A 85 -15.53 7.74 6.45
CA ASP A 85 -16.67 7.91 5.55
C ASP A 85 -17.00 6.58 4.88
N MET A 86 -17.76 5.72 5.57
CA MET A 86 -18.07 4.36 5.15
C MET A 86 -19.11 4.33 4.05
N GLN A 87 -18.70 3.95 2.84
CA GLN A 87 -19.55 3.86 1.63
C GLN A 87 -19.48 2.44 1.04
N VAL A 88 -20.38 2.15 0.12
CA VAL A 88 -20.31 0.91 -0.69
C VAL A 88 -19.30 1.15 -1.80
N ILE A 89 -18.27 0.33 -1.87
CA ILE A 89 -17.14 0.45 -2.80
C ILE A 89 -17.06 -0.82 -3.63
N ASP A 90 -16.85 -0.67 -4.92
CA ASP A 90 -16.45 -1.78 -5.80
C ASP A 90 -14.93 -2.00 -5.66
N LEU A 91 -14.57 -3.12 -5.03
CA LEU A 91 -13.17 -3.47 -4.79
C LEU A 91 -12.43 -3.80 -6.09
N VAL A 92 -13.12 -4.37 -7.09
CA VAL A 92 -12.51 -4.70 -8.39
C VAL A 92 -12.08 -3.42 -9.12
N GLU A 93 -12.97 -2.43 -9.19
CA GLU A 93 -12.67 -1.13 -9.81
C GLU A 93 -11.48 -0.44 -9.12
N LEU A 94 -11.49 -0.42 -7.78
CA LEU A 94 -10.40 0.19 -7.01
C LEU A 94 -9.05 -0.50 -7.25
N VAL A 95 -9.03 -1.84 -7.35
CA VAL A 95 -7.82 -2.61 -7.63
C VAL A 95 -7.32 -2.37 -9.05
N TYR A 96 -8.21 -2.30 -10.05
CA TYR A 96 -7.84 -1.96 -11.43
C TYR A 96 -7.22 -0.57 -11.52
N GLN A 97 -7.86 0.43 -10.92
CA GLN A 97 -7.33 1.80 -10.88
C GLN A 97 -5.93 1.83 -10.25
N THR A 98 -5.77 1.24 -9.08
CA THR A 98 -4.47 1.21 -8.39
C THR A 98 -3.41 0.45 -9.19
N SER A 99 -3.76 -0.67 -9.84
CA SER A 99 -2.84 -1.42 -10.69
C SER A 99 -2.31 -0.55 -11.84
N GLY A 100 -3.19 0.22 -12.50
CA GLY A 100 -2.80 1.15 -13.55
C GLY A 100 -1.78 2.19 -13.10
N GLU A 101 -1.95 2.74 -11.90
CA GLU A 101 -1.04 3.75 -11.34
C GLU A 101 0.36 3.19 -11.02
N PHE A 102 0.47 1.87 -10.82
CA PHE A 102 1.73 1.21 -10.49
C PHE A 102 2.45 0.56 -11.68
N ASN A 103 1.85 0.55 -12.88
CA ASN A 103 2.42 -0.10 -14.07
C ASN A 103 3.86 0.36 -14.35
N GLU A 104 4.12 1.67 -14.41
CA GLU A 104 5.46 2.20 -14.67
C GLU A 104 6.51 1.72 -13.65
N LYS A 105 6.12 1.69 -12.35
CA LYS A 105 7.03 1.22 -11.28
C LYS A 105 7.33 -0.26 -11.40
N PHE A 106 6.37 -1.05 -11.86
CA PHE A 106 6.54 -2.48 -12.04
C PHE A 106 7.33 -2.80 -13.31
N GLU A 107 7.11 -2.06 -14.39
CA GLU A 107 7.89 -2.15 -15.62
C GLU A 107 9.38 -1.83 -15.38
N GLN A 108 9.70 -0.83 -14.55
CA GLN A 108 11.08 -0.50 -14.19
C GLN A 108 11.84 -1.68 -13.54
N LYS A 109 11.13 -2.60 -12.89
CA LYS A 109 11.65 -3.83 -12.29
C LYS A 109 11.37 -5.08 -13.11
N GLU A 110 10.83 -4.92 -14.32
CA GLU A 110 10.43 -6.04 -15.18
C GLU A 110 9.49 -7.03 -14.45
N LEU A 111 8.59 -6.50 -13.59
CA LEU A 111 7.60 -7.31 -12.87
C LEU A 111 6.38 -7.52 -13.75
N THR A 112 5.92 -8.77 -13.85
CA THR A 112 4.69 -9.13 -14.56
C THR A 112 3.55 -9.24 -13.56
N ILE A 113 2.48 -8.44 -13.74
CA ILE A 113 1.27 -8.54 -12.90
C ILE A 113 0.38 -9.64 -13.48
N VAL A 114 0.00 -10.59 -12.64
CA VAL A 114 -0.99 -11.63 -12.95
C VAL A 114 -2.19 -11.39 -12.04
N THR A 115 -3.34 -11.04 -12.66
CA THR A 115 -4.57 -10.73 -11.92
C THR A 115 -5.57 -11.87 -12.01
N LYS A 116 -6.16 -12.26 -10.88
CA LYS A 116 -7.33 -13.14 -10.82
C LYS A 116 -8.47 -12.36 -10.13
N LEU A 117 -9.23 -11.61 -10.92
CA LEU A 117 -10.30 -10.74 -10.44
C LEU A 117 -11.65 -11.22 -10.98
N PRO A 118 -12.74 -11.18 -10.19
CA PRO A 118 -14.09 -11.42 -10.68
C PRO A 118 -14.45 -10.48 -11.83
N LYS A 119 -15.26 -10.97 -12.78
CA LYS A 119 -15.78 -10.16 -13.88
C LYS A 119 -16.90 -9.20 -13.44
N THR A 120 -17.52 -9.48 -12.31
CA THR A 120 -18.61 -8.70 -11.72
C THR A 120 -18.08 -7.81 -10.61
N ALA A 121 -18.81 -6.72 -10.30
CA ALA A 121 -18.50 -5.84 -9.19
C ALA A 121 -18.47 -6.62 -7.86
N VAL A 122 -17.45 -6.36 -7.04
CA VAL A 122 -17.29 -6.94 -5.71
C VAL A 122 -17.49 -5.84 -4.68
N LEU A 123 -18.70 -5.79 -4.10
CA LEU A 123 -19.09 -4.72 -3.22
C LEU A 123 -18.69 -5.02 -1.77
N ILE A 124 -18.04 -4.04 -1.14
CA ILE A 124 -17.72 -4.04 0.29
C ILE A 124 -18.08 -2.69 0.89
N ARG A 125 -18.25 -2.62 2.22
CA ARG A 125 -18.46 -1.37 2.93
C ARG A 125 -17.14 -0.88 3.54
N ALA A 126 -16.61 0.23 3.01
CA ALA A 126 -15.34 0.79 3.44
C ALA A 126 -15.29 2.31 3.21
N ASP A 127 -14.28 2.98 3.75
CA ASP A 127 -13.91 4.34 3.35
C ASP A 127 -12.98 4.24 2.13
N GLY A 128 -13.42 4.75 0.98
CA GLY A 128 -12.72 4.62 -0.30
C GLY A 128 -11.30 5.19 -0.27
N ARG A 129 -11.07 6.31 0.43
CA ARG A 129 -9.73 6.91 0.57
C ARG A 129 -8.82 6.05 1.43
N GLN A 130 -9.33 5.54 2.54
CA GLN A 130 -8.55 4.70 3.43
C GLN A 130 -8.27 3.32 2.81
N LEU A 131 -9.24 2.76 2.10
CA LEU A 131 -9.05 1.50 1.38
C LEU A 131 -8.03 1.65 0.23
N TYR A 132 -8.12 2.73 -0.57
CA TYR A 132 -7.09 3.05 -1.56
C TYR A 132 -5.70 3.12 -0.91
N ARG A 133 -5.58 3.81 0.24
CA ARG A 133 -4.32 3.92 0.98
C ARG A 133 -3.78 2.57 1.46
N VAL A 134 -4.67 1.66 1.87
CA VAL A 134 -4.29 0.27 2.22
C VAL A 134 -3.68 -0.43 1.01
N ILE A 135 -4.39 -0.43 -0.13
CA ILE A 135 -3.95 -1.09 -1.37
C ILE A 135 -2.65 -0.45 -1.88
N GLU A 136 -2.58 0.89 -1.93
CA GLU A 136 -1.37 1.64 -2.30
C GLU A 136 -0.14 1.23 -1.47
N ASN A 137 -0.30 1.06 -0.14
CA ASN A 137 0.78 0.60 0.73
C ASN A 137 1.24 -0.82 0.38
N LEU A 138 0.32 -1.71 0.01
CA LEU A 138 0.65 -3.07 -0.42
C LEU A 138 1.38 -3.08 -1.75
N TYR A 139 0.92 -2.30 -2.74
CA TYR A 139 1.58 -2.15 -4.04
C TYR A 139 2.96 -1.49 -3.92
N ASN A 140 3.12 -0.46 -3.09
CA ASN A 140 4.42 0.15 -2.78
C ASN A 140 5.38 -0.85 -2.13
N ASN A 141 4.87 -1.74 -1.26
CA ASN A 141 5.68 -2.80 -0.66
C ASN A 141 6.20 -3.76 -1.73
N VAL A 142 5.35 -4.18 -2.66
CA VAL A 142 5.73 -5.03 -3.80
C VAL A 142 6.75 -4.32 -4.70
N ALA A 143 6.45 -3.10 -5.17
CA ALA A 143 7.35 -2.32 -6.02
C ALA A 143 8.76 -2.18 -5.42
N LYS A 144 8.84 -2.15 -4.09
CA LYS A 144 10.08 -1.96 -3.37
C LYS A 144 10.86 -3.25 -3.14
N TYR A 145 10.17 -4.32 -2.74
CA TYR A 145 10.80 -5.53 -2.23
C TYR A 145 10.68 -6.76 -3.14
N ALA A 146 9.89 -6.70 -4.21
CA ALA A 146 9.80 -7.81 -5.14
C ALA A 146 11.13 -8.01 -5.88
N LEU A 147 11.48 -9.27 -6.08
CA LEU A 147 12.59 -9.70 -6.92
C LEU A 147 12.28 -9.32 -8.38
N GLU A 148 13.23 -8.65 -9.04
CA GLU A 148 13.11 -8.25 -10.44
C GLU A 148 12.86 -9.46 -11.36
N LYS A 149 12.15 -9.22 -12.47
CA LYS A 149 11.84 -10.24 -13.49
C LYS A 149 11.00 -11.40 -12.95
N THR A 150 10.17 -11.14 -11.93
CA THR A 150 9.24 -12.12 -11.37
C THR A 150 7.79 -11.69 -11.54
N ARG A 151 6.86 -12.57 -11.13
CA ARG A 151 5.44 -12.31 -11.18
C ARG A 151 4.91 -11.75 -9.86
N VAL A 152 3.94 -10.84 -9.97
CA VAL A 152 3.14 -10.33 -8.87
C VAL A 152 1.71 -10.82 -9.07
N TYR A 153 1.19 -11.57 -8.12
CA TYR A 153 -0.17 -12.11 -8.20
C TYR A 153 -1.12 -11.24 -7.39
N VAL A 154 -2.19 -10.78 -8.02
CA VAL A 154 -3.23 -9.95 -7.40
C VAL A 154 -4.56 -10.67 -7.55
N ASP A 155 -5.12 -11.10 -6.44
CA ASP A 155 -6.33 -11.92 -6.43
C ASP A 155 -7.44 -11.24 -5.61
N ILE A 156 -8.69 -11.33 -6.08
CA ILE A 156 -9.90 -11.14 -5.29
C ILE A 156 -10.68 -12.46 -5.30
N ALA A 157 -10.96 -12.98 -4.11
CA ALA A 157 -11.68 -14.23 -3.93
C ALA A 157 -12.80 -14.08 -2.90
N TYR A 158 -13.82 -14.91 -3.03
CA TYR A 158 -14.87 -15.07 -2.04
C TYR A 158 -14.55 -16.25 -1.12
N ALA A 159 -14.82 -16.09 0.17
CA ALA A 159 -14.79 -17.15 1.16
C ALA A 159 -16.00 -16.99 2.07
N GLU A 160 -17.01 -17.82 1.89
CA GLU A 160 -18.32 -17.71 2.56
C GLU A 160 -18.95 -16.32 2.29
N GLU A 161 -19.21 -15.54 3.35
CA GLU A 161 -19.74 -14.17 3.26
C GLU A 161 -18.65 -13.09 3.31
N LYS A 162 -17.42 -13.41 2.92
CA LYS A 162 -16.27 -12.52 2.98
C LYS A 162 -15.61 -12.37 1.62
N VAL A 163 -15.07 -11.20 1.39
CA VAL A 163 -14.23 -10.86 0.25
C VAL A 163 -12.79 -10.78 0.71
N ILE A 164 -11.90 -11.47 0.02
CA ILE A 164 -10.47 -11.49 0.30
C ILE A 164 -9.73 -10.90 -0.90
N PHE A 165 -9.10 -9.75 -0.71
CA PHE A 165 -8.07 -9.26 -1.63
C PHE A 165 -6.72 -9.76 -1.17
N SER A 166 -5.89 -10.27 -2.08
CA SER A 166 -4.52 -10.65 -1.75
C SER A 166 -3.53 -10.25 -2.84
N ILE A 167 -2.31 -9.89 -2.41
CA ILE A 167 -1.18 -9.61 -3.28
C ILE A 167 0.00 -10.47 -2.86
N LYS A 168 0.69 -11.10 -3.83
CA LYS A 168 1.80 -12.03 -3.61
C LYS A 168 2.96 -11.70 -4.52
N ASN A 169 4.18 -11.79 -4.01
CA ASN A 169 5.40 -11.63 -4.79
C ASN A 169 6.55 -12.46 -4.21
N VAL A 170 7.52 -12.78 -5.05
CA VAL A 170 8.82 -13.29 -4.59
C VAL A 170 9.62 -12.09 -4.06
N SER A 171 10.21 -12.21 -2.88
CA SER A 171 11.01 -11.15 -2.27
C SER A 171 12.45 -11.19 -2.78
N GLU A 172 13.03 -10.02 -3.06
CA GLU A 172 14.45 -9.87 -3.43
C GLU A 172 15.39 -10.39 -2.33
N ARG A 173 14.96 -10.34 -1.07
CA ARG A 173 15.73 -10.83 0.07
C ARG A 173 15.06 -12.03 0.68
N SER A 174 15.87 -13.03 1.09
CA SER A 174 15.34 -14.14 1.86
C SER A 174 14.62 -13.64 3.11
N LEU A 175 13.36 -14.02 3.24
CA LEU A 175 12.50 -13.71 4.37
C LEU A 175 12.60 -14.78 5.45
N ALA A 176 13.09 -15.98 5.08
CA ALA A 176 13.35 -17.08 5.99
C ALA A 176 14.63 -16.80 6.79
N ARG A 177 14.51 -16.18 7.97
CA ARG A 177 15.58 -16.24 8.98
C ARG A 177 15.36 -17.48 9.83
N GLU A 178 16.40 -18.30 9.91
CA GLU A 178 16.47 -19.46 10.80
C GLU A 178 15.91 -19.11 12.19
N ASN A 179 14.95 -19.92 12.68
CA ASN A 179 14.38 -19.89 14.03
C ASN A 179 13.33 -18.82 14.38
N SER A 180 12.60 -18.22 13.43
CA SER A 180 11.47 -17.36 13.76
C SER A 180 10.15 -18.10 13.58
N ASN A 181 9.29 -18.12 14.62
CA ASN A 181 7.89 -18.54 14.48
C ASN A 181 7.16 -17.62 13.50
N ALA A 182 6.24 -18.14 12.70
CA ALA A 182 5.50 -17.35 11.70
C ALA A 182 4.85 -16.07 12.30
N GLY A 183 4.42 -16.10 13.55
CA GLY A 183 3.89 -14.94 14.28
C GLY A 183 4.91 -13.82 14.51
N ASP A 184 6.16 -14.18 14.84
CA ASP A 184 7.25 -13.20 15.06
C ASP A 184 7.66 -12.50 13.75
N LEU A 185 7.62 -13.22 12.63
CA LEU A 185 7.89 -12.65 11.30
C LEU A 185 6.85 -11.60 10.93
N THR A 186 5.57 -11.94 11.10
CA THR A 186 4.46 -11.02 10.83
C THR A 186 4.56 -9.74 11.65
N GLU A 187 4.85 -9.84 12.95
CA GLU A 187 5.03 -8.66 13.81
C GLU A 187 6.25 -7.82 13.41
N ARG A 188 7.36 -8.45 13.02
CA ARG A 188 8.55 -7.74 12.52
C ARG A 188 8.29 -6.99 11.23
N PHE A 189 7.59 -7.60 10.26
CA PHE A 189 7.19 -6.93 9.02
C PHE A 189 6.26 -5.75 9.28
N ILE A 190 5.33 -5.91 10.24
CA ILE A 190 4.40 -4.85 10.63
C ILE A 190 5.09 -3.73 11.41
N ARG A 191 6.06 -4.05 12.28
CA ARG A 191 6.80 -3.07 13.09
C ARG A 191 7.95 -2.37 12.36
N GLY A 192 8.25 -2.74 11.11
CA GLY A 192 9.31 -2.12 10.33
C GLY A 192 10.71 -2.42 10.83
N ASP A 193 10.90 -3.58 11.51
CA ASP A 193 12.19 -3.92 12.09
C ASP A 193 13.19 -4.35 11.02
N SER A 194 14.33 -3.69 11.02
CA SER A 194 15.64 -4.11 10.52
C SER A 194 16.14 -3.70 9.14
N SER A 195 15.49 -2.88 8.33
CA SER A 195 16.20 -2.35 7.17
C SER A 195 16.43 -0.83 7.20
N ARG A 196 17.22 -0.37 8.14
CA ARG A 196 17.70 1.04 8.20
C ARG A 196 18.44 1.49 6.93
N THR A 197 18.70 0.57 5.98
CA THR A 197 19.41 0.83 4.73
C THR A 197 18.52 0.89 3.49
N THR A 198 17.24 0.45 3.56
CA THR A 198 16.31 0.49 2.42
C THR A 198 15.41 1.73 2.46
N GLU A 199 15.07 2.26 1.28
CA GLU A 199 14.15 3.39 1.11
C GLU A 199 12.76 3.08 1.69
N GLY A 200 12.20 3.98 2.54
CA GLY A 200 10.85 3.90 3.09
C GLY A 200 10.78 4.14 4.59
N SER A 201 9.56 4.40 5.08
CA SER A 201 9.26 4.65 6.49
C SER A 201 9.31 3.38 7.35
N GLY A 202 9.07 2.22 6.72
CA GLY A 202 8.79 0.98 7.44
C GLY A 202 7.38 0.93 8.07
N LEU A 203 6.60 2.00 7.95
CA LEU A 203 5.27 2.11 8.56
C LEU A 203 4.12 1.69 7.64
N GLY A 204 4.37 1.51 6.32
CA GLY A 204 3.30 1.28 5.35
C GLY A 204 2.42 0.06 5.67
N LEU A 205 3.01 -1.08 6.02
CA LEU A 205 2.23 -2.28 6.38
C LEU A 205 1.49 -2.13 7.72
N SER A 206 2.08 -1.43 8.70
CA SER A 206 1.40 -1.16 9.97
C SER A 206 0.23 -0.20 9.79
N ILE A 207 0.35 0.81 8.94
CA ILE A 207 -0.73 1.72 8.54
C ILE A 207 -1.82 0.93 7.81
N ALA A 208 -1.47 0.11 6.81
CA ALA A 208 -2.42 -0.72 6.08
C ALA A 208 -3.21 -1.65 7.02
N LYS A 209 -2.55 -2.35 7.93
CA LYS A 209 -3.20 -3.18 8.96
C LYS A 209 -4.16 -2.38 9.81
N SER A 210 -3.70 -1.26 10.36
CA SER A 210 -4.49 -0.45 11.29
C SER A 210 -5.73 0.15 10.60
N LEU A 211 -5.60 0.65 9.36
CA LEU A 211 -6.72 1.15 8.57
C LEU A 211 -7.72 0.05 8.22
N THR A 212 -7.23 -1.14 7.83
CA THR A 212 -8.09 -2.30 7.54
C THR A 212 -8.94 -2.68 8.76
N VAL A 213 -8.29 -2.79 9.92
CA VAL A 213 -8.98 -3.12 11.19
C VAL A 213 -9.97 -2.01 11.58
N LEU A 214 -9.59 -0.74 11.40
CA LEU A 214 -10.46 0.40 11.71
C LEU A 214 -11.73 0.41 10.84
N MET A 215 -11.65 -0.07 9.59
CA MET A 215 -12.79 -0.24 8.68
C MET A 215 -13.58 -1.55 8.93
N GLY A 216 -13.20 -2.36 9.95
CA GLY A 216 -13.91 -3.60 10.30
C GLY A 216 -13.43 -4.84 9.53
N GLY A 217 -12.32 -4.74 8.78
CA GLY A 217 -11.68 -5.85 8.09
C GLY A 217 -10.60 -6.56 8.92
N THR A 218 -10.00 -7.61 8.34
CA THR A 218 -8.80 -8.27 8.86
C THR A 218 -7.63 -8.12 7.91
N PHE A 219 -6.42 -8.15 8.44
CA PHE A 219 -5.18 -7.99 7.69
C PHE A 219 -4.20 -9.09 8.08
N ASP A 220 -3.77 -9.89 7.11
CA ASP A 220 -2.90 -11.03 7.31
C ASP A 220 -1.67 -10.97 6.42
N ILE A 221 -0.53 -11.38 6.95
CA ILE A 221 0.72 -11.57 6.20
C ILE A 221 1.16 -13.02 6.35
N THR A 222 1.48 -13.65 5.23
CA THR A 222 2.06 -14.98 5.18
C THR A 222 3.40 -14.90 4.47
N VAL A 223 4.39 -15.59 5.00
CA VAL A 223 5.71 -15.74 4.41
C VAL A 223 6.03 -17.22 4.30
N ASP A 224 6.34 -17.67 3.09
CA ASP A 224 6.77 -19.05 2.82
C ASP A 224 8.05 -19.00 1.97
N GLY A 225 9.19 -19.30 2.59
CA GLY A 225 10.48 -19.07 1.97
C GLY A 225 10.68 -17.62 1.56
N ASP A 226 10.79 -17.37 0.24
CA ASP A 226 10.91 -16.04 -0.34
C ASP A 226 9.58 -15.50 -0.83
N LEU A 227 8.49 -16.26 -0.71
CA LEU A 227 7.16 -15.82 -1.10
C LEU A 227 6.52 -14.99 0.01
N PHE A 228 6.26 -13.73 -0.29
CA PHE A 228 5.49 -12.81 0.54
C PHE A 228 4.05 -12.75 0.04
N LYS A 229 3.09 -12.86 0.95
CA LYS A 229 1.67 -12.66 0.68
C LYS A 229 1.09 -11.74 1.74
N ALA A 230 0.41 -10.68 1.32
CA ALA A 230 -0.46 -9.87 2.16
C ALA A 230 -1.92 -10.06 1.72
N ALA A 231 -2.83 -10.16 2.68
CA ALA A 231 -4.26 -10.29 2.41
C ALA A 231 -5.07 -9.36 3.33
N ILE A 232 -6.12 -8.78 2.77
CA ILE A 232 -7.14 -8.05 3.51
C ILE A 232 -8.49 -8.74 3.28
N THR A 233 -9.30 -8.81 4.34
CA THR A 233 -10.59 -9.46 4.28
C THR A 233 -11.66 -8.53 4.83
N PHE A 234 -12.75 -8.39 4.08
CA PHE A 234 -13.93 -7.63 4.50
C PHE A 234 -15.19 -8.49 4.40
N PRO A 235 -16.24 -8.20 5.18
CA PRO A 235 -17.57 -8.76 4.93
C PRO A 235 -18.03 -8.34 3.53
N GLN A 236 -18.63 -9.29 2.79
CA GLN A 236 -19.28 -8.97 1.51
C GLN A 236 -20.47 -8.06 1.78
N TYR A 237 -20.61 -7.01 0.99
CA TYR A 237 -21.84 -6.22 0.98
C TYR A 237 -22.83 -6.87 0.02
N ALA A 238 -23.84 -7.55 0.58
CA ALA A 238 -24.95 -8.08 -0.20
C ALA A 238 -25.99 -6.98 -0.37
N ASP A 239 -26.13 -6.44 -1.59
CA ASP A 239 -27.29 -5.65 -1.95
C ASP A 239 -28.49 -6.61 -2.03
N GLU A 240 -29.65 -6.24 -1.43
CA GLU A 240 -30.85 -7.08 -1.44
C GLU A 240 -31.30 -7.44 -2.88
N ASN A 241 -30.91 -6.64 -3.87
CA ASN A 241 -31.14 -6.90 -5.29
C ASN A 241 -30.12 -7.86 -5.95
N SER A 242 -28.96 -8.12 -5.37
CA SER A 242 -27.90 -8.97 -5.97
C SER A 242 -28.16 -10.47 -5.78
N LYS A 243 -29.01 -10.88 -4.85
CA LYS A 243 -29.35 -12.30 -4.61
C LYS A 243 -30.02 -13.01 -5.79
N ALA A 244 -30.47 -12.26 -6.79
CA ALA A 244 -31.12 -12.82 -8.00
C ALA A 244 -30.14 -13.23 -9.09
N ILE A 245 -28.86 -12.80 -9.07
CA ILE A 245 -27.90 -13.00 -10.15
C ILE A 245 -26.92 -14.15 -9.85
N GLU A 246 -26.69 -14.48 -8.58
CA GLU A 246 -25.67 -15.47 -8.15
C GLU A 246 -25.98 -16.95 -8.51
N GLN A 247 -27.13 -17.27 -9.09
CA GLN A 247 -27.46 -18.66 -9.43
C GLN A 247 -27.02 -19.08 -10.85
N THR A 248 -26.40 -18.21 -11.65
CA THR A 248 -26.08 -18.50 -13.04
C THR A 248 -24.59 -18.63 -13.39
N ASP A 249 -23.64 -18.18 -12.57
CA ASP A 249 -22.23 -18.04 -13.01
C ASP A 249 -21.17 -18.82 -12.22
N ALA A 250 -21.50 -19.97 -11.66
CA ALA A 250 -20.53 -20.82 -10.95
C ALA A 250 -19.58 -21.64 -11.89
N ALA A 251 -19.51 -21.33 -13.17
CA ALA A 251 -18.72 -22.12 -14.12
C ALA A 251 -18.06 -21.26 -15.21
N ASP A 252 -17.07 -20.46 -14.87
CA ASP A 252 -15.99 -20.15 -15.82
C ASP A 252 -14.83 -19.39 -15.14
N GLU A 253 -13.89 -20.13 -14.58
CA GLU A 253 -12.61 -19.59 -14.12
C GLU A 253 -11.67 -19.46 -15.32
N THR A 254 -11.56 -18.28 -15.92
CA THR A 254 -10.55 -18.01 -16.94
C THR A 254 -9.47 -17.08 -16.42
N GLU A 255 -8.25 -17.58 -16.43
CA GLU A 255 -7.01 -16.87 -16.18
C GLU A 255 -6.76 -15.89 -17.35
N TYR A 256 -6.60 -14.60 -17.08
CA TYR A 256 -6.20 -13.61 -18.08
C TYR A 256 -4.79 -13.13 -17.80
N GLU A 257 -3.85 -13.44 -18.69
CA GLU A 257 -2.59 -12.72 -18.82
C GLU A 257 -2.90 -11.38 -19.53
N ILE A 258 -2.57 -10.26 -18.89
CA ILE A 258 -2.50 -8.98 -19.60
C ILE A 258 -1.17 -8.99 -20.33
N GLU A 259 -1.18 -9.38 -21.61
CA GLU A 259 -0.06 -9.15 -22.52
C GLU A 259 0.24 -7.65 -22.55
N ALA A 260 1.51 -7.30 -22.35
CA ALA A 260 2.00 -5.95 -22.56
C ALA A 260 1.62 -5.55 -24.00
N LEU A 261 0.86 -4.48 -24.18
CA LEU A 261 0.58 -3.89 -25.47
C LEU A 261 1.93 -3.56 -26.12
N GLU A 262 2.27 -4.26 -27.20
CA GLU A 262 3.42 -3.95 -28.04
C GLU A 262 3.30 -2.50 -28.52
N PRO A 263 4.40 -1.72 -28.50
CA PRO A 263 4.38 -0.39 -29.08
C PRO A 263 4.20 -0.53 -30.60
N GLY A 264 3.12 0.06 -31.11
CA GLY A 264 2.73 0.02 -32.51
C GLY A 264 3.90 0.32 -33.44
N GLU A 265 4.11 -0.54 -34.43
CA GLU A 265 4.99 -0.34 -35.57
C GLU A 265 4.69 1.02 -36.22
N LYS A 266 5.71 1.87 -36.25
CA LYS A 266 5.72 3.04 -37.13
C LYS A 266 5.80 2.52 -38.56
N THR A 267 4.70 2.59 -39.29
CA THR A 267 4.70 2.49 -40.75
C THR A 267 5.40 3.74 -41.28
N ASP A 268 6.64 3.56 -41.74
CA ASP A 268 7.28 4.49 -42.67
C ASP A 268 6.51 4.38 -44.00
N GLU A 269 5.74 5.40 -44.34
CA GLU A 269 5.34 5.68 -45.71
C GLU A 269 6.12 6.90 -46.20
N GLU A 270 6.67 6.74 -47.40
CA GLU A 270 7.52 7.57 -48.26
C GLU A 270 7.27 9.09 -48.28
#